data_b0de60ba4694e90a423078391bf6404c
#
_entry.id   b0de60ba4694e90a423078391bf6404c
#
_cell.length_a   1.000
_cell.length_b   1.000
_cell.length_c   1.000
_cell.angle_alpha   90.00
_cell.angle_beta   90.00
_cell.angle_gamma   90.00
#
_symmetry.space_group_name_H-M   'P 1'
#
loop_
_entity.id
_entity.type
_entity.pdbx_description
1 polymer ?
#
loop_
_entity_poly.entity_id
_entity_poly.type
_entity_poly.pdbx_seq_one_letter_code
_entity_poly.pdbx_strand_id
1 'polypeptide(L)'
;MTQQAQAPMPIITIEQAGQYAAQIVTIRGWLYNMRESGKLLFPIFRDGTGVIQCVVSLKEQPQAFEALKGLTQESSVIVTGKIQAEPRAPGGYEIHISAVEVVQRVSESEPYPIQLKEHGVDFLLDKRHLWIRTPRQAAILRIRAEAERSARNYMDSLGYTLTDAPIFTPAACEGTTTLFEVNYIDDQKAYLTQSGQLYVEATAAALGKVYTFGPTFRAEKSKTRRHLTEFWMLEPEASYAHLEDMVQLGEGLVSAVVQSVAKNRARELAMLERDVSKLEKITPPFPRISYDDAIKVLEKAGNPAKWGDDFGGDEETIISKEFDKPVIIHRYPAAMKAFYMATDPERPELSLSFDMIAPEGYGEIIGGGERLSSYETLVQRLREHNLPEESFQWYLDLRRYGAVPHAGFGLGLERTVAWICGTEHIREVIPFPRMLYRVYP
;
A
#
# COMPACT_ATOMS: atom_id res chain seq x y z
N MET A 1 -53.01 17.91 22.22
CA MET A 1 -52.25 17.95 20.96
C MET A 1 -50.85 17.40 21.28
N THR A 2 -50.66 16.15 20.99
CA THR A 2 -49.34 15.46 21.19
C THR A 2 -48.40 15.99 20.12
N GLN A 3 -47.36 16.72 20.53
CA GLN A 3 -46.20 17.01 19.67
C GLN A 3 -45.59 15.65 19.23
N GLN A 4 -45.81 15.28 17.99
CA GLN A 4 -44.99 14.24 17.38
C GLN A 4 -43.54 14.66 17.44
N ALA A 5 -42.74 13.96 18.24
CA ALA A 5 -41.28 14.10 18.24
C ALA A 5 -40.82 13.89 16.79
N GLN A 6 -40.37 14.95 16.13
CA GLN A 6 -39.73 14.84 14.81
C GLN A 6 -38.55 13.87 14.94
N ALA A 7 -38.56 12.80 14.14
CA ALA A 7 -37.42 11.89 14.10
C ALA A 7 -36.14 12.69 13.87
N PRO A 8 -35.04 12.37 14.57
CA PRO A 8 -33.79 13.10 14.42
C PRO A 8 -33.35 13.02 12.94
N MET A 9 -32.98 14.18 12.38
CA MET A 9 -32.48 14.26 11.01
C MET A 9 -31.30 13.33 10.83
N PRO A 10 -31.27 12.52 9.75
CA PRO A 10 -30.17 11.58 9.54
C PRO A 10 -28.84 12.29 9.33
N ILE A 11 -27.82 11.86 10.07
CA ILE A 11 -26.43 12.27 9.86
C ILE A 11 -25.83 11.25 8.90
N ILE A 12 -25.37 11.72 7.74
CA ILE A 12 -24.85 10.85 6.67
C ILE A 12 -23.43 11.20 6.29
N THR A 13 -22.75 10.30 5.59
CA THR A 13 -21.51 10.61 4.87
C THR A 13 -21.82 11.09 3.45
N ILE A 14 -20.86 11.81 2.83
CA ILE A 14 -21.04 12.35 1.48
C ILE A 14 -21.26 11.22 0.45
N GLU A 15 -20.62 10.07 0.60
CA GLU A 15 -20.81 8.92 -0.29
C GLU A 15 -22.24 8.35 -0.27
N GLN A 16 -22.97 8.58 0.81
CA GLN A 16 -24.35 8.13 0.98
C GLN A 16 -25.38 9.09 0.35
N ALA A 17 -24.97 10.25 -0.16
CA ALA A 17 -25.88 11.29 -0.61
C ALA A 17 -26.98 10.78 -1.58
N GLY A 18 -26.60 9.89 -2.52
CA GLY A 18 -27.57 9.32 -3.47
C GLY A 18 -28.67 8.48 -2.83
N GLN A 19 -28.45 7.88 -1.65
CA GLN A 19 -29.45 7.10 -0.93
C GLN A 19 -30.48 7.98 -0.23
N TYR A 20 -30.17 9.26 -0.05
CA TYR A 20 -31.02 10.25 0.62
C TYR A 20 -31.52 11.36 -0.30
N ALA A 21 -31.60 11.09 -1.61
CA ALA A 21 -32.12 12.04 -2.58
C ALA A 21 -33.49 12.57 -2.16
N ALA A 22 -33.70 13.90 -2.30
CA ALA A 22 -34.88 14.65 -1.89
C ALA A 22 -35.15 14.72 -0.36
N GLN A 23 -34.31 14.14 0.49
CA GLN A 23 -34.43 14.18 1.94
C GLN A 23 -33.57 15.30 2.55
N ILE A 24 -33.95 15.74 3.76
CA ILE A 24 -33.15 16.65 4.58
C ILE A 24 -32.20 15.80 5.41
N VAL A 25 -30.90 16.13 5.34
CA VAL A 25 -29.81 15.41 6.02
C VAL A 25 -28.87 16.38 6.70
N THR A 26 -28.03 15.84 7.57
CA THR A 26 -26.89 16.55 8.14
C THR A 26 -25.60 15.87 7.70
N ILE A 27 -24.62 16.67 7.24
CA ILE A 27 -23.24 16.24 7.01
C ILE A 27 -22.31 16.96 7.98
N ARG A 28 -21.17 16.32 8.28
CA ARG A 28 -20.09 16.88 9.10
C ARG A 28 -18.82 16.87 8.26
N GLY A 29 -18.11 18.00 8.20
CA GLY A 29 -16.94 18.05 7.33
C GLY A 29 -16.21 19.37 7.39
N TRP A 30 -15.45 19.62 6.35
CA TRP A 30 -14.57 20.77 6.20
C TRP A 30 -14.85 21.48 4.89
N LEU A 31 -14.74 22.81 4.89
CA LEU A 31 -14.85 23.63 3.69
C LEU A 31 -13.61 23.37 2.80
N TYR A 32 -13.82 22.73 1.66
CA TYR A 32 -12.76 22.49 0.69
C TYR A 32 -12.53 23.68 -0.23
N ASN A 33 -13.62 24.25 -0.75
CA ASN A 33 -13.61 25.43 -1.61
C ASN A 33 -14.94 26.16 -1.52
N MET A 34 -14.99 27.42 -1.93
CA MET A 34 -16.22 28.19 -2.00
C MET A 34 -16.16 29.18 -3.16
N ARG A 35 -17.26 29.30 -3.89
CA ARG A 35 -17.46 30.29 -4.92
C ARG A 35 -18.68 31.14 -4.55
N GLU A 36 -18.58 32.46 -4.71
CA GLU A 36 -19.68 33.39 -4.57
C GLU A 36 -20.15 33.87 -5.93
N SER A 37 -21.46 33.98 -6.13
CA SER A 37 -22.09 34.54 -7.33
C SER A 37 -23.32 35.35 -6.95
N GLY A 38 -23.18 36.65 -6.85
CA GLY A 38 -24.22 37.55 -6.44
C GLY A 38 -24.72 37.26 -5.01
N LYS A 39 -25.98 36.80 -4.87
CA LYS A 39 -26.60 36.45 -3.58
C LYS A 39 -26.60 34.94 -3.30
N LEU A 40 -25.72 34.20 -3.98
CA LEU A 40 -25.57 32.74 -3.81
C LEU A 40 -24.14 32.42 -3.42
N LEU A 41 -23.96 31.47 -2.48
CA LEU A 41 -22.70 30.80 -2.20
C LEU A 41 -22.79 29.36 -2.66
N PHE A 42 -21.68 28.88 -3.23
CA PHE A 42 -21.49 27.49 -3.68
C PHE A 42 -20.29 26.89 -2.92
N PRO A 43 -20.47 26.55 -1.63
CA PRO A 43 -19.42 25.86 -0.90
C PRO A 43 -19.31 24.42 -1.36
N ILE A 44 -18.08 23.92 -1.44
CA ILE A 44 -17.78 22.50 -1.58
C ILE A 44 -17.26 22.02 -0.23
N PHE A 45 -17.94 21.07 0.36
CA PHE A 45 -17.49 20.43 1.59
C PHE A 45 -16.88 19.06 1.29
N ARG A 46 -15.94 18.67 2.11
CA ARG A 46 -15.37 17.33 2.14
C ARG A 46 -15.62 16.66 3.48
N ASP A 47 -15.78 15.36 3.47
CA ASP A 47 -15.65 14.49 4.64
C ASP A 47 -14.60 13.40 4.37
N GLY A 48 -14.52 12.35 5.18
CA GLY A 48 -13.62 11.24 4.93
C GLY A 48 -14.01 10.38 3.71
N THR A 49 -15.18 10.62 3.07
CA THR A 49 -15.74 9.76 2.01
C THR A 49 -15.81 10.43 0.65
N GLY A 50 -15.74 11.76 0.60
CA GLY A 50 -15.79 12.47 -0.67
C GLY A 50 -15.94 13.98 -0.54
N VAL A 51 -16.35 14.59 -1.66
CA VAL A 51 -16.70 16.01 -1.75
C VAL A 51 -18.13 16.17 -2.26
N ILE A 52 -18.84 17.21 -1.80
CA ILE A 52 -20.18 17.54 -2.24
C ILE A 52 -20.32 19.05 -2.41
N GLN A 53 -20.91 19.47 -3.51
CA GLN A 53 -21.31 20.86 -3.70
C GLN A 53 -22.54 21.17 -2.88
N CYS A 54 -22.59 22.36 -2.30
CA CYS A 54 -23.78 22.86 -1.66
C CYS A 54 -24.19 24.23 -2.25
N VAL A 55 -25.43 24.62 -2.00
CA VAL A 55 -25.99 25.91 -2.44
C VAL A 55 -26.69 26.56 -1.25
N VAL A 56 -26.44 27.85 -1.05
CA VAL A 56 -27.18 28.68 -0.07
C VAL A 56 -27.48 30.05 -0.66
N SER A 57 -28.70 30.51 -0.45
CA SER A 57 -29.19 31.80 -0.92
C SER A 57 -29.30 32.77 0.23
N LEU A 58 -28.75 33.98 0.06
CA LEU A 58 -28.92 35.10 1.03
C LEU A 58 -30.40 35.43 1.27
N LYS A 59 -31.25 35.30 0.23
CA LYS A 59 -32.67 35.61 0.31
C LYS A 59 -33.45 34.58 1.14
N GLU A 60 -33.13 33.30 0.97
CA GLU A 60 -33.88 32.21 1.58
C GLU A 60 -33.31 31.78 2.93
N GLN A 61 -31.99 31.83 3.08
CA GLN A 61 -31.26 31.37 4.28
C GLN A 61 -30.20 32.40 4.71
N PRO A 62 -30.60 33.61 5.10
CA PRO A 62 -29.63 34.68 5.43
C PRO A 62 -28.68 34.33 6.56
N GLN A 63 -29.12 33.59 7.58
CA GLN A 63 -28.25 33.18 8.69
C GLN A 63 -27.18 32.18 8.24
N ALA A 64 -27.53 31.17 7.47
CA ALA A 64 -26.60 30.19 6.92
C ALA A 64 -25.62 30.84 5.92
N PHE A 65 -26.11 31.78 5.11
CA PHE A 65 -25.29 32.56 4.19
C PHE A 65 -24.21 33.35 4.91
N GLU A 66 -24.61 34.12 5.94
CA GLU A 66 -23.66 34.95 6.74
C GLU A 66 -22.68 34.06 7.55
N ALA A 67 -23.12 32.89 8.04
CA ALA A 67 -22.25 31.97 8.74
C ALA A 67 -21.13 31.43 7.83
N LEU A 68 -21.45 31.20 6.54
CA LEU A 68 -20.49 30.71 5.54
C LEU A 68 -19.64 31.82 4.94
N LYS A 69 -20.19 33.02 4.81
CA LYS A 69 -19.47 34.16 4.22
C LYS A 69 -18.18 34.44 5.00
N GLY A 70 -17.06 34.50 4.28
CA GLY A 70 -15.75 34.71 4.90
C GLY A 70 -15.19 33.47 5.62
N LEU A 71 -15.78 32.28 5.48
CA LEU A 71 -15.10 31.05 5.88
C LEU A 71 -13.91 30.74 4.96
N THR A 72 -12.79 30.44 5.57
CA THR A 72 -11.56 30.03 4.89
C THR A 72 -11.48 28.52 4.74
N GLN A 73 -10.69 28.07 3.78
CA GLN A 73 -10.44 26.66 3.50
C GLN A 73 -10.09 25.87 4.77
N GLU A 74 -10.63 24.65 4.88
CA GLU A 74 -10.46 23.73 6.00
C GLU A 74 -11.16 24.15 7.32
N SER A 75 -11.96 25.22 7.33
CA SER A 75 -12.89 25.46 8.44
C SER A 75 -13.86 24.29 8.58
N SER A 76 -14.09 23.80 9.80
CA SER A 76 -14.96 22.67 10.06
C SER A 76 -16.39 23.11 10.38
N VAL A 77 -17.35 22.36 9.83
CA VAL A 77 -18.77 22.72 9.85
C VAL A 77 -19.67 21.49 10.03
N ILE A 78 -20.88 21.76 10.54
CA ILE A 78 -22.02 20.85 10.46
C ILE A 78 -23.05 21.54 9.58
N VAL A 79 -23.43 20.89 8.49
CA VAL A 79 -24.33 21.43 7.46
C VAL A 79 -25.59 20.60 7.38
N THR A 80 -26.74 21.24 7.50
CA THR A 80 -28.05 20.63 7.32
C THR A 80 -28.69 21.19 6.06
N GLY A 81 -29.27 20.32 5.23
CA GLY A 81 -29.93 20.74 4.00
C GLY A 81 -30.56 19.59 3.24
N LYS A 82 -31.29 19.93 2.19
CA LYS A 82 -31.98 18.97 1.32
C LYS A 82 -31.07 18.53 0.20
N ILE A 83 -30.91 17.21 0.02
CA ILE A 83 -30.19 16.65 -1.11
C ILE A 83 -31.03 16.78 -2.38
N GLN A 84 -30.39 17.25 -3.46
CA GLN A 84 -31.00 17.32 -4.78
C GLN A 84 -30.06 16.64 -5.80
N ALA A 85 -30.66 15.99 -6.80
CA ALA A 85 -29.92 15.47 -7.94
C ALA A 85 -29.48 16.66 -8.83
N GLU A 86 -28.20 16.79 -9.07
CA GLU A 86 -27.58 17.75 -9.99
C GLU A 86 -26.44 17.06 -10.75
N PRO A 87 -26.67 16.60 -11.98
CA PRO A 87 -25.70 15.81 -12.73
C PRO A 87 -24.36 16.48 -12.96
N ARG A 88 -24.30 17.83 -12.89
CA ARG A 88 -23.05 18.61 -13.06
C ARG A 88 -22.27 18.77 -11.75
N ALA A 89 -22.90 18.50 -10.61
CA ALA A 89 -22.22 18.55 -9.31
C ALA A 89 -21.34 17.33 -9.10
N PRO A 90 -20.25 17.43 -8.31
CA PRO A 90 -19.44 16.28 -7.93
C PRO A 90 -20.30 15.17 -7.32
N GLY A 91 -20.25 13.98 -7.90
CA GLY A 91 -21.04 12.83 -7.44
C GLY A 91 -22.51 12.85 -7.85
N GLY A 92 -22.96 13.81 -8.68
CA GLY A 92 -24.33 13.87 -9.22
C GLY A 92 -25.37 14.43 -8.26
N TYR A 93 -24.94 14.95 -7.09
CA TYR A 93 -25.84 15.48 -6.05
C TYR A 93 -25.27 16.76 -5.44
N GLU A 94 -26.18 17.64 -4.99
CA GLU A 94 -25.83 18.82 -4.21
C GLU A 94 -26.76 18.97 -2.99
N ILE A 95 -26.34 19.76 -2.00
CA ILE A 95 -27.14 20.05 -0.80
C ILE A 95 -27.64 21.51 -0.86
N HIS A 96 -28.94 21.70 -0.84
CA HIS A 96 -29.54 23.01 -0.59
C HIS A 96 -29.59 23.25 0.91
N ILE A 97 -28.68 24.11 1.37
CA ILE A 97 -28.41 24.33 2.79
C ILE A 97 -29.60 25.05 3.44
N SER A 98 -30.06 24.53 4.58
CA SER A 98 -31.04 25.17 5.45
C SER A 98 -30.44 25.72 6.77
N ALA A 99 -29.35 25.08 7.26
CA ALA A 99 -28.65 25.53 8.46
C ALA A 99 -27.17 25.15 8.39
N VAL A 100 -26.34 25.95 9.05
CA VAL A 100 -24.89 25.74 9.22
C VAL A 100 -24.50 26.06 10.66
N GLU A 101 -23.74 25.15 11.24
CA GLU A 101 -23.00 25.37 12.49
C GLU A 101 -21.50 25.37 12.16
N VAL A 102 -20.80 26.43 12.49
CA VAL A 102 -19.34 26.52 12.34
C VAL A 102 -18.70 25.98 13.61
N VAL A 103 -18.06 24.82 13.49
CA VAL A 103 -17.37 24.16 14.60
C VAL A 103 -16.05 24.87 14.91
N GLN A 104 -15.23 25.09 13.85
CA GLN A 104 -13.99 25.86 13.96
C GLN A 104 -13.75 26.64 12.68
N ARG A 105 -13.43 27.91 12.83
CA ARG A 105 -13.00 28.79 11.74
C ARG A 105 -11.47 28.77 11.64
N VAL A 106 -10.93 28.53 10.47
CA VAL A 106 -9.49 28.74 10.20
C VAL A 106 -9.26 30.23 10.07
N SER A 107 -8.22 30.76 10.74
CA SER A 107 -7.89 32.18 10.73
C SER A 107 -7.49 32.69 9.34
N GLU A 108 -7.95 33.87 8.96
CA GLU A 108 -7.51 34.54 7.75
C GLU A 108 -6.04 35.00 7.83
N SER A 109 -5.54 35.29 9.03
CA SER A 109 -4.13 35.64 9.26
C SER A 109 -3.18 34.46 9.18
N GLU A 110 -3.69 33.23 9.40
CA GLU A 110 -2.96 31.96 9.30
C GLU A 110 -3.74 30.96 8.43
N PRO A 111 -3.83 31.18 7.13
CA PRO A 111 -4.65 30.35 6.24
C PRO A 111 -4.08 28.95 6.10
N TYR A 112 -4.94 27.99 5.74
CA TYR A 112 -4.52 26.64 5.44
C TYR A 112 -3.42 26.65 4.37
N PRO A 113 -2.26 26.03 4.61
CA PRO A 113 -1.07 26.24 3.78
C PRO A 113 -1.15 25.58 2.40
N ILE A 114 -1.94 24.50 2.25
CA ILE A 114 -2.08 23.79 0.98
C ILE A 114 -3.28 24.37 0.22
N GLN A 115 -3.00 25.37 -0.60
CA GLN A 115 -3.99 26.04 -1.44
C GLN A 115 -4.33 25.16 -2.67
N LEU A 116 -5.42 25.51 -3.37
CA LEU A 116 -5.87 24.87 -4.60
C LEU A 116 -5.00 25.31 -5.82
N LYS A 117 -3.70 25.06 -5.73
CA LYS A 117 -2.69 25.33 -6.76
C LYS A 117 -1.59 24.27 -6.67
N GLU A 118 -0.72 24.23 -7.64
CA GLU A 118 0.48 23.38 -7.59
C GLU A 118 1.41 23.80 -6.45
N HIS A 119 1.98 22.81 -5.78
CA HIS A 119 2.95 22.95 -4.72
C HIS A 119 4.13 22.03 -4.97
N GLY A 120 5.33 22.48 -4.62
CA GLY A 120 6.53 21.65 -4.67
C GLY A 120 6.43 20.45 -3.74
N VAL A 121 7.00 19.34 -4.17
CA VAL A 121 6.91 18.05 -3.44
C VAL A 121 7.49 18.12 -2.04
N ASP A 122 8.62 18.82 -1.85
CA ASP A 122 9.25 18.95 -0.53
C ASP A 122 8.33 19.71 0.45
N PHE A 123 7.70 20.79 0.01
CA PHE A 123 6.70 21.50 0.80
C PHE A 123 5.52 20.59 1.18
N LEU A 124 5.01 19.81 0.24
CA LEU A 124 3.90 18.87 0.51
C LEU A 124 4.32 17.78 1.50
N LEU A 125 5.54 17.28 1.40
CA LEU A 125 6.08 16.31 2.35
C LEU A 125 6.29 16.91 3.75
N ASP A 126 6.75 18.15 3.87
CA ASP A 126 6.86 18.85 5.16
C ASP A 126 5.49 19.11 5.81
N LYS A 127 4.45 19.20 4.97
CA LYS A 127 3.05 19.34 5.38
C LYS A 127 2.25 18.06 5.19
N ARG A 128 2.89 16.88 5.24
CA ARG A 128 2.25 15.60 4.94
C ARG A 128 0.97 15.36 5.75
N HIS A 129 0.95 15.72 7.03
CA HIS A 129 -0.21 15.64 7.92
C HIS A 129 -1.42 16.49 7.46
N LEU A 130 -1.18 17.47 6.60
CA LEU A 130 -2.22 18.26 5.94
C LEU A 130 -2.47 17.80 4.50
N TRP A 131 -1.41 17.43 3.77
CA TRP A 131 -1.51 16.97 2.41
C TRP A 131 -2.43 15.74 2.24
N ILE A 132 -2.41 14.83 3.20
CA ILE A 132 -3.31 13.65 3.21
C ILE A 132 -4.81 14.01 3.20
N ARG A 133 -5.18 15.25 3.50
CA ARG A 133 -6.58 15.73 3.45
C ARG A 133 -7.06 16.02 2.04
N THR A 134 -6.14 16.13 1.06
CA THR A 134 -6.52 16.39 -0.34
C THR A 134 -7.28 15.20 -0.93
N PRO A 135 -8.25 15.43 -1.83
CA PRO A 135 -9.05 14.34 -2.42
C PRO A 135 -8.21 13.25 -3.05
N ARG A 136 -7.15 13.62 -3.79
CA ARG A 136 -6.20 12.67 -4.40
C ARG A 136 -5.54 11.78 -3.36
N GLN A 137 -4.99 12.35 -2.29
CA GLN A 137 -4.32 11.57 -1.25
C GLN A 137 -5.29 10.71 -0.45
N ALA A 138 -6.49 11.24 -0.14
CA ALA A 138 -7.54 10.46 0.50
C ALA A 138 -7.97 9.26 -0.35
N ALA A 139 -8.09 9.42 -1.68
CA ALA A 139 -8.38 8.33 -2.60
C ALA A 139 -7.30 7.23 -2.56
N ILE A 140 -6.03 7.61 -2.61
CA ILE A 140 -4.89 6.66 -2.50
C ILE A 140 -4.95 5.88 -1.19
N LEU A 141 -5.19 6.55 -0.06
CA LEU A 141 -5.26 5.87 1.25
C LEU A 141 -6.47 4.93 1.35
N ARG A 142 -7.59 5.24 0.70
CA ARG A 142 -8.76 4.35 0.63
C ARG A 142 -8.49 3.13 -0.25
N ILE A 143 -7.74 3.31 -1.35
CA ILE A 143 -7.28 2.19 -2.19
C ILE A 143 -6.31 1.31 -1.39
N ARG A 144 -5.36 1.90 -0.65
CA ARG A 144 -4.46 1.15 0.23
C ARG A 144 -5.22 0.30 1.24
N ALA A 145 -6.19 0.89 1.95
CA ALA A 145 -7.00 0.16 2.93
C ALA A 145 -7.80 -1.00 2.30
N GLU A 146 -8.27 -0.83 1.06
CA GLU A 146 -8.92 -1.91 0.31
C GLU A 146 -7.94 -3.02 -0.06
N ALA A 147 -6.74 -2.67 -0.52
CA ALA A 147 -5.69 -3.63 -0.85
C ALA A 147 -5.29 -4.46 0.38
N GLU A 148 -5.06 -3.82 1.53
CA GLU A 148 -4.75 -4.49 2.79
C GLU A 148 -5.86 -5.45 3.24
N ARG A 149 -7.12 -4.99 3.18
CA ARG A 149 -8.27 -5.81 3.57
C ARG A 149 -8.44 -7.02 2.64
N SER A 150 -8.35 -6.81 1.33
CA SER A 150 -8.54 -7.90 0.36
C SER A 150 -7.41 -8.92 0.43
N ALA A 151 -6.17 -8.47 0.68
CA ALA A 151 -5.03 -9.36 0.86
C ALA A 151 -5.24 -10.28 2.07
N ARG A 152 -5.62 -9.74 3.23
CA ARG A 152 -5.94 -10.55 4.42
C ARG A 152 -7.10 -11.51 4.17
N ASN A 153 -8.20 -11.02 3.59
CA ASN A 153 -9.36 -11.86 3.29
C ASN A 153 -8.99 -13.03 2.36
N TYR A 154 -8.12 -12.80 1.39
CA TYR A 154 -7.65 -13.85 0.49
C TYR A 154 -6.84 -14.92 1.26
N MET A 155 -5.87 -14.50 2.08
CA MET A 155 -5.06 -15.42 2.89
C MET A 155 -5.93 -16.23 3.86
N ASP A 156 -6.82 -15.56 4.59
CA ASP A 156 -7.74 -16.20 5.52
C ASP A 156 -8.65 -17.23 4.83
N SER A 157 -9.14 -16.90 3.60
CA SER A 157 -9.99 -17.80 2.82
C SER A 157 -9.31 -19.09 2.38
N LEU A 158 -7.96 -19.09 2.31
CA LEU A 158 -7.14 -20.26 1.99
C LEU A 158 -6.64 -21.02 3.23
N GLY A 159 -7.12 -20.62 4.43
CA GLY A 159 -6.78 -21.23 5.68
C GLY A 159 -5.40 -20.86 6.22
N TYR A 160 -4.82 -19.75 5.79
CA TYR A 160 -3.61 -19.19 6.39
C TYR A 160 -3.97 -18.48 7.70
N THR A 161 -3.14 -18.66 8.72
CA THR A 161 -3.30 -18.01 10.03
C THR A 161 -2.38 -16.80 10.11
N LEU A 162 -2.94 -15.63 10.46
CA LEU A 162 -2.13 -14.44 10.75
C LEU A 162 -1.31 -14.66 12.02
N THR A 163 0.00 -14.44 11.91
CA THR A 163 0.93 -14.46 13.06
C THR A 163 1.81 -13.22 13.03
N ASP A 164 1.99 -12.56 14.18
CA ASP A 164 2.78 -11.34 14.25
C ASP A 164 4.27 -11.69 14.39
N ALA A 165 5.11 -11.05 13.59
CA ALA A 165 6.56 -11.12 13.72
C ALA A 165 7.07 -9.96 14.59
N PRO A 166 8.16 -10.15 15.37
CA PRO A 166 8.74 -9.08 16.16
C PRO A 166 9.39 -8.01 15.28
N ILE A 167 9.28 -6.74 15.69
CA ILE A 167 9.96 -5.62 15.04
C ILE A 167 11.43 -5.55 15.43
N PHE A 168 11.75 -5.83 16.71
CA PHE A 168 13.12 -5.94 17.17
C PHE A 168 13.68 -7.33 16.91
N THR A 169 14.85 -7.41 16.31
CA THR A 169 15.51 -8.67 15.97
C THR A 169 16.99 -8.64 16.33
N PRO A 170 17.60 -9.77 16.74
CA PRO A 170 19.03 -9.86 16.92
C PRO A 170 19.79 -10.13 15.61
N ALA A 171 19.11 -10.45 14.51
CA ALA A 171 19.71 -10.99 13.30
C ALA A 171 19.22 -10.29 12.03
N ALA A 172 20.07 -10.26 10.99
CA ALA A 172 19.73 -9.83 9.66
C ALA A 172 18.98 -10.92 8.90
N CYS A 173 17.98 -10.55 8.08
CA CYS A 173 17.33 -11.42 7.13
C CYS A 173 17.88 -11.19 5.70
N GLU A 174 17.94 -9.94 5.26
CA GLU A 174 18.30 -9.51 3.89
C GLU A 174 19.74 -8.96 3.78
N GLY A 175 20.59 -9.24 4.76
CA GLY A 175 21.98 -8.75 4.81
C GLY A 175 22.24 -7.71 5.89
N THR A 176 23.51 -7.61 6.31
CA THR A 176 23.90 -6.79 7.48
C THR A 176 24.07 -5.30 7.15
N THR A 177 24.24 -4.94 5.88
CA THR A 177 24.59 -3.56 5.46
C THR A 177 23.43 -2.59 5.48
N THR A 178 22.18 -3.11 5.56
CA THR A 178 20.95 -2.32 5.49
C THR A 178 20.11 -2.39 6.77
N LEU A 179 20.72 -2.75 7.90
CA LEU A 179 20.10 -2.79 9.22
C LEU A 179 20.06 -1.41 9.88
N PHE A 180 18.92 -1.06 10.47
CA PHE A 180 18.85 0.01 11.48
C PHE A 180 19.19 -0.56 12.85
N GLU A 181 20.34 -0.18 13.41
CA GLU A 181 20.72 -0.53 14.78
C GLU A 181 19.95 0.33 15.79
N VAL A 182 19.49 -0.29 16.85
CA VAL A 182 18.76 0.34 17.95
C VAL A 182 19.46 -0.01 19.27
N ASN A 183 19.68 0.99 20.11
CA ASN A 183 20.09 0.75 21.50
C ASN A 183 18.90 0.14 22.24
N TYR A 184 19.08 -1.10 22.68
CA TYR A 184 18.09 -1.81 23.46
C TYR A 184 18.34 -1.61 24.96
N ILE A 185 17.66 -2.35 25.83
CA ILE A 185 17.78 -2.20 27.29
C ILE A 185 19.19 -2.62 27.74
N ASP A 186 19.76 -1.90 28.71
CA ASP A 186 21.08 -2.17 29.32
C ASP A 186 22.22 -2.29 28.29
N ASP A 187 22.28 -1.35 27.36
CA ASP A 187 23.32 -1.26 26.29
C ASP A 187 23.36 -2.45 25.32
N GLN A 188 22.35 -3.31 25.35
CA GLN A 188 22.19 -4.36 24.34
C GLN A 188 21.85 -3.75 22.98
N LYS A 189 22.30 -4.41 21.92
CA LYS A 189 21.97 -4.02 20.55
C LYS A 189 20.84 -4.88 20.01
N ALA A 190 19.89 -4.23 19.37
CA ALA A 190 18.87 -4.85 18.53
C ALA A 190 18.83 -4.15 17.19
N TYR A 191 18.11 -4.73 16.24
CA TYR A 191 17.92 -4.14 14.92
C TYR A 191 16.43 -4.07 14.62
N LEU A 192 16.02 -3.11 13.79
CA LEU A 192 14.69 -3.11 13.21
C LEU A 192 14.62 -4.18 12.10
N THR A 193 13.56 -4.96 12.11
CA THR A 193 13.41 -6.11 11.21
C THR A 193 13.36 -5.69 9.73
N GLN A 194 14.04 -6.44 8.87
CA GLN A 194 14.00 -6.28 7.41
C GLN A 194 12.89 -7.13 6.77
N SER A 195 12.37 -8.13 7.50
CA SER A 195 11.34 -9.08 7.09
C SER A 195 10.87 -9.87 8.31
N GLY A 196 9.62 -10.30 8.31
CA GLY A 196 9.10 -11.23 9.30
C GLY A 196 9.40 -12.71 8.99
N GLN A 197 9.99 -12.99 7.82
CA GLN A 197 10.14 -14.34 7.26
C GLN A 197 10.72 -15.36 8.24
N LEU A 198 11.86 -15.07 8.85
CA LEU A 198 12.54 -16.04 9.74
C LEU A 198 11.65 -16.49 10.89
N TYR A 199 10.80 -15.58 11.40
CA TYR A 199 9.86 -15.86 12.49
C TYR A 199 8.61 -16.60 12.01
N VAL A 200 8.10 -16.28 10.81
CA VAL A 200 6.94 -17.01 10.27
C VAL A 200 7.31 -18.42 9.83
N GLU A 201 8.55 -18.72 9.48
CA GLU A 201 9.01 -20.11 9.31
C GLU A 201 8.85 -20.93 10.61
N ALA A 202 9.13 -20.32 11.77
CA ALA A 202 8.90 -20.98 13.06
C ALA A 202 7.41 -21.19 13.34
N THR A 203 6.57 -20.18 13.07
CA THR A 203 5.12 -20.32 13.27
C THR A 203 4.47 -21.24 12.23
N ALA A 204 5.03 -21.37 11.02
CA ALA A 204 4.60 -22.35 10.02
C ALA A 204 4.86 -23.78 10.47
N ALA A 205 5.98 -24.04 11.17
CA ALA A 205 6.24 -25.34 11.78
C ALA A 205 5.21 -25.71 12.87
N ALA A 206 4.56 -24.71 13.48
CA ALA A 206 3.53 -24.92 14.51
C ALA A 206 2.11 -25.01 13.93
N LEU A 207 1.79 -24.20 12.89
CA LEU A 207 0.41 -23.96 12.41
C LEU A 207 0.19 -24.40 10.95
N GLY A 208 1.25 -24.81 10.25
CA GLY A 208 1.21 -25.31 8.87
C GLY A 208 1.23 -24.21 7.82
N LYS A 209 0.21 -23.35 7.78
CA LYS A 209 0.08 -22.22 6.85
C LYS A 209 -0.12 -20.93 7.63
N VAL A 210 0.81 -20.01 7.48
CA VAL A 210 0.79 -18.75 8.23
C VAL A 210 1.12 -17.57 7.30
N TYR A 211 0.79 -16.38 7.76
CA TYR A 211 1.32 -15.15 7.17
C TYR A 211 1.54 -14.09 8.24
N THR A 212 2.48 -13.20 8.02
CA THR A 212 2.57 -11.93 8.77
C THR A 212 2.21 -10.77 7.86
N PHE A 213 1.75 -9.67 8.44
CA PHE A 213 1.50 -8.44 7.72
C PHE A 213 1.91 -7.26 8.59
N GLY A 214 3.11 -6.79 8.40
CA GLY A 214 3.72 -5.82 9.29
C GLY A 214 4.74 -4.90 8.63
N PRO A 215 5.25 -3.92 9.41
CA PRO A 215 6.29 -2.99 8.96
C PRO A 215 7.64 -3.70 8.85
N THR A 216 8.41 -3.29 7.85
CA THR A 216 9.79 -3.71 7.61
C THR A 216 10.67 -2.49 7.37
N PHE A 217 11.96 -2.61 7.67
CA PHE A 217 12.88 -1.48 7.72
C PHE A 217 14.16 -1.82 6.96
N ARG A 218 14.58 -0.97 6.03
CA ARG A 218 15.84 -1.12 5.30
C ARG A 218 16.58 0.20 5.26
N ALA A 219 17.80 0.23 5.80
CA ALA A 219 18.66 1.41 5.87
C ALA A 219 19.40 1.65 4.54
N GLU A 220 18.73 1.45 3.42
CA GLU A 220 19.31 1.63 2.09
C GLU A 220 19.43 3.10 1.74
N LYS A 221 20.61 3.49 1.23
CA LYS A 221 20.88 4.86 0.76
C LYS A 221 20.40 5.06 -0.68
N SER A 222 19.16 4.63 -0.96
CA SER A 222 18.56 4.74 -2.28
C SER A 222 17.71 6.01 -2.42
N LYS A 223 17.85 6.72 -3.53
CA LYS A 223 17.05 7.92 -3.89
C LYS A 223 16.02 7.62 -4.97
N THR A 224 15.77 6.37 -5.30
CA THR A 224 14.84 6.02 -6.37
C THR A 224 13.38 6.26 -5.94
N ARG A 225 12.50 6.34 -6.93
CA ARG A 225 11.06 6.46 -6.72
C ARG A 225 10.38 5.21 -6.13
N ARG A 226 11.13 4.09 -6.01
CA ARG A 226 10.64 2.77 -5.60
C ARG A 226 11.13 2.34 -4.21
N HIS A 227 11.82 3.22 -3.45
CA HIS A 227 12.39 2.87 -2.15
C HIS A 227 11.88 3.78 -1.03
N LEU A 228 11.55 3.15 0.09
CA LEU A 228 11.31 3.75 1.40
C LEU A 228 12.20 3.04 2.40
N THR A 229 12.52 3.69 3.52
CA THR A 229 13.28 3.07 4.61
C THR A 229 12.39 2.32 5.60
N GLU A 230 11.09 2.57 5.55
CA GLU A 230 10.03 1.87 6.29
C GLU A 230 8.87 1.61 5.32
N PHE A 231 8.44 0.35 5.23
CA PHE A 231 7.35 -0.08 4.35
C PHE A 231 6.67 -1.32 4.91
N TRP A 232 5.58 -1.76 4.33
CA TRP A 232 4.79 -2.89 4.82
C TRP A 232 4.89 -4.08 3.87
N MET A 233 5.05 -5.27 4.47
CA MET A 233 5.05 -6.53 3.72
C MET A 233 3.97 -7.48 4.23
N LEU A 234 3.34 -8.19 3.31
CA LEU A 234 2.57 -9.39 3.59
C LEU A 234 3.44 -10.59 3.21
N GLU A 235 3.74 -11.45 4.18
CA GLU A 235 4.73 -12.52 4.04
C GLU A 235 4.11 -13.87 4.46
N PRO A 236 3.53 -14.64 3.51
CA PRO A 236 3.06 -15.99 3.76
C PRO A 236 4.23 -16.98 3.81
N GLU A 237 4.05 -18.03 4.64
CA GLU A 237 4.94 -19.17 4.72
C GLU A 237 4.10 -20.45 4.94
N ALA A 238 4.43 -21.52 4.23
CA ALA A 238 3.68 -22.77 4.32
C ALA A 238 4.60 -23.98 4.40
N SER A 239 4.33 -24.84 5.40
CA SER A 239 4.94 -26.15 5.53
C SER A 239 4.44 -27.09 4.42
N TYR A 240 5.32 -27.99 3.94
CA TYR A 240 5.07 -28.92 2.84
C TYR A 240 4.74 -28.23 1.50
N ALA A 241 5.12 -26.97 1.34
CA ALA A 241 4.96 -26.22 0.11
C ALA A 241 6.28 -26.13 -0.67
N HIS A 242 6.16 -26.05 -1.97
CA HIS A 242 7.25 -25.92 -2.93
C HIS A 242 7.14 -24.61 -3.72
N LEU A 243 8.13 -24.32 -4.55
CA LEU A 243 8.19 -23.12 -5.37
C LEU A 243 6.89 -22.88 -6.16
N GLU A 244 6.35 -23.92 -6.80
CA GLU A 244 5.15 -23.81 -7.63
C GLU A 244 3.90 -23.42 -6.83
N ASP A 245 3.77 -23.91 -5.59
CA ASP A 245 2.66 -23.55 -4.69
C ASP A 245 2.69 -22.06 -4.37
N MET A 246 3.89 -21.50 -4.15
CA MET A 246 4.07 -20.08 -3.84
C MET A 246 3.86 -19.19 -5.07
N VAL A 247 4.25 -19.64 -6.24
CA VAL A 247 3.96 -18.94 -7.49
C VAL A 247 2.45 -18.83 -7.70
N GLN A 248 1.70 -19.93 -7.55
CA GLN A 248 0.24 -19.95 -7.68
C GLN A 248 -0.44 -19.09 -6.59
N LEU A 249 0.03 -19.17 -5.36
CA LEU A 249 -0.47 -18.33 -4.25
C LEU A 249 -0.27 -16.84 -4.56
N GLY A 250 0.92 -16.46 -5.04
CA GLY A 250 1.24 -15.07 -5.41
C GLY A 250 0.37 -14.55 -6.55
N GLU A 251 0.17 -15.35 -7.62
CA GLU A 251 -0.75 -15.01 -8.72
C GLU A 251 -2.18 -14.76 -8.22
N GLY A 252 -2.68 -15.66 -7.37
CA GLY A 252 -4.02 -15.54 -6.80
C GLY A 252 -4.16 -14.34 -5.87
N LEU A 253 -3.18 -14.09 -5.01
CA LEU A 253 -3.16 -12.96 -4.08
C LEU A 253 -3.18 -11.62 -4.82
N VAL A 254 -2.27 -11.43 -5.77
CA VAL A 254 -2.19 -10.18 -6.56
C VAL A 254 -3.47 -9.98 -7.36
N SER A 255 -3.99 -11.02 -8.01
CA SER A 255 -5.28 -10.94 -8.71
C SER A 255 -6.42 -10.54 -7.77
N ALA A 256 -6.55 -11.20 -6.61
CA ALA A 256 -7.61 -10.90 -5.64
C ALA A 256 -7.56 -9.43 -5.16
N VAL A 257 -6.37 -8.93 -4.86
CA VAL A 257 -6.15 -7.54 -4.44
C VAL A 257 -6.55 -6.56 -5.54
N VAL A 258 -6.02 -6.76 -6.75
CA VAL A 258 -6.27 -5.86 -7.89
C VAL A 258 -7.76 -5.85 -8.27
N GLN A 259 -8.40 -7.02 -8.38
CA GLN A 259 -9.82 -7.11 -8.73
C GLN A 259 -10.72 -6.52 -7.64
N SER A 260 -10.38 -6.72 -6.37
CA SER A 260 -11.11 -6.11 -5.24
C SER A 260 -11.05 -4.57 -5.31
N VAL A 261 -9.88 -4.01 -5.56
CA VAL A 261 -9.71 -2.55 -5.70
C VAL A 261 -10.46 -2.03 -6.92
N ALA A 262 -10.30 -2.66 -8.08
CA ALA A 262 -11.00 -2.26 -9.32
C ALA A 262 -12.52 -2.21 -9.13
N LYS A 263 -13.08 -3.20 -8.43
CA LYS A 263 -14.51 -3.30 -8.14
C LYS A 263 -14.99 -2.30 -7.08
N ASN A 264 -14.28 -2.22 -5.94
CA ASN A 264 -14.78 -1.54 -4.74
C ASN A 264 -14.30 -0.09 -4.64
N ARG A 265 -13.32 0.33 -5.45
CA ARG A 265 -12.70 1.66 -5.44
C ARG A 265 -12.69 2.33 -6.82
N ALA A 266 -13.67 2.00 -7.66
CA ALA A 266 -13.79 2.56 -9.00
C ALA A 266 -13.86 4.11 -9.00
N ARG A 267 -14.50 4.72 -7.99
CA ARG A 267 -14.58 6.17 -7.82
C ARG A 267 -13.21 6.78 -7.50
N GLU A 268 -12.46 6.16 -6.60
CA GLU A 268 -11.12 6.59 -6.22
C GLU A 268 -10.15 6.42 -7.39
N LEU A 269 -10.22 5.32 -8.14
CA LEU A 269 -9.42 5.10 -9.36
C LEU A 269 -9.74 6.14 -10.44
N ALA A 270 -11.01 6.47 -10.65
CA ALA A 270 -11.42 7.52 -11.57
C ALA A 270 -10.89 8.91 -11.16
N MET A 271 -10.86 9.22 -9.84
CA MET A 271 -10.26 10.47 -9.33
C MET A 271 -8.76 10.53 -9.58
N LEU A 272 -8.08 9.39 -9.63
CA LEU A 272 -6.66 9.28 -9.96
C LEU A 272 -6.40 9.21 -11.48
N GLU A 273 -7.46 9.27 -12.31
CA GLU A 273 -7.40 9.09 -13.75
C GLU A 273 -6.74 7.76 -14.17
N ARG A 274 -6.91 6.74 -13.32
CA ARG A 274 -6.35 5.41 -13.56
C ARG A 274 -7.14 4.65 -14.62
N ASP A 275 -6.44 4.16 -15.63
CA ASP A 275 -7.03 3.26 -16.63
C ASP A 275 -7.36 1.90 -15.99
N VAL A 276 -8.63 1.72 -15.63
CA VAL A 276 -9.12 0.52 -14.96
C VAL A 276 -9.07 -0.71 -15.86
N SER A 277 -9.13 -0.54 -17.19
CA SER A 277 -9.07 -1.65 -18.14
C SER A 277 -7.77 -2.45 -18.06
N LYS A 278 -6.68 -1.81 -17.62
CA LYS A 278 -5.40 -2.46 -17.35
C LYS A 278 -5.47 -3.35 -16.11
N LEU A 279 -6.22 -2.92 -15.08
CA LEU A 279 -6.37 -3.67 -13.84
C LEU A 279 -7.33 -4.86 -14.01
N GLU A 280 -8.37 -4.72 -14.81
CA GLU A 280 -9.34 -5.80 -15.09
C GLU A 280 -8.72 -7.04 -15.74
N LYS A 281 -7.60 -6.86 -16.47
CA LYS A 281 -6.85 -7.96 -17.11
C LYS A 281 -6.03 -8.79 -16.12
N ILE A 282 -5.81 -8.32 -14.89
CA ILE A 282 -4.93 -8.97 -13.91
C ILE A 282 -5.63 -10.17 -13.28
N THR A 283 -5.60 -11.27 -14.01
CA THR A 283 -6.17 -12.58 -13.62
C THR A 283 -5.18 -13.68 -13.98
N PRO A 284 -5.03 -14.74 -13.17
CA PRO A 284 -4.17 -15.87 -13.48
C PRO A 284 -4.58 -16.57 -14.80
N PRO A 285 -3.65 -17.27 -15.47
CA PRO A 285 -2.23 -17.35 -15.14
C PRO A 285 -1.46 -16.09 -15.56
N PHE A 286 -0.35 -15.82 -14.86
CA PHE A 286 0.60 -14.79 -15.25
C PHE A 286 1.71 -15.35 -16.14
N PRO A 287 2.34 -14.55 -17.01
CA PRO A 287 3.52 -14.96 -17.77
C PRO A 287 4.65 -15.42 -16.83
N ARG A 288 5.35 -16.47 -17.20
CA ARG A 288 6.48 -17.04 -16.45
C ARG A 288 7.67 -17.21 -17.37
N ILE A 289 8.81 -16.71 -16.96
CA ILE A 289 10.08 -16.83 -17.67
C ILE A 289 11.19 -17.25 -16.71
N SER A 290 12.18 -17.98 -17.19
CA SER A 290 13.39 -18.25 -16.42
C SER A 290 14.27 -16.99 -16.33
N TYR A 291 15.20 -16.97 -15.37
CA TYR A 291 16.24 -15.93 -15.32
C TYR A 291 17.06 -15.94 -16.64
N ASP A 292 17.38 -17.13 -17.17
CA ASP A 292 18.10 -17.26 -18.45
C ASP A 292 17.32 -16.61 -19.62
N ASP A 293 15.99 -16.70 -19.62
CA ASP A 293 15.15 -16.07 -20.66
C ASP A 293 15.01 -14.57 -20.43
N ALA A 294 14.97 -14.12 -19.17
CA ALA A 294 14.98 -12.68 -18.84
C ALA A 294 16.26 -12.00 -19.35
N ILE A 295 17.43 -12.65 -19.23
CA ILE A 295 18.69 -12.16 -19.83
C ILE A 295 18.56 -11.98 -21.36
N LYS A 296 17.95 -12.94 -22.05
CA LYS A 296 17.72 -12.83 -23.51
C LYS A 296 16.76 -11.67 -23.89
N VAL A 297 15.75 -11.41 -23.04
CA VAL A 297 14.87 -10.24 -23.22
C VAL A 297 15.67 -8.94 -23.14
N LEU A 298 16.54 -8.82 -22.15
CA LEU A 298 17.40 -7.65 -21.97
C LEU A 298 18.39 -7.47 -23.13
N GLU A 299 19.05 -8.55 -23.57
CA GLU A 299 19.95 -8.52 -24.74
C GLU A 299 19.21 -8.02 -26.00
N LYS A 300 18.02 -8.55 -26.28
CA LYS A 300 17.19 -8.15 -27.42
C LYS A 300 16.76 -6.68 -27.34
N ALA A 301 16.55 -6.16 -26.13
CA ALA A 301 16.21 -4.75 -25.89
C ALA A 301 17.44 -3.82 -25.99
N GLY A 302 18.64 -4.32 -26.19
CA GLY A 302 19.86 -3.54 -26.27
C GLY A 302 20.42 -3.11 -24.90
N ASN A 303 19.98 -3.73 -23.83
CA ASN A 303 20.50 -3.57 -22.47
C ASN A 303 21.04 -4.90 -21.91
N PRO A 304 22.20 -5.39 -22.42
CA PRO A 304 22.72 -6.68 -22.04
C PRO A 304 23.14 -6.69 -20.56
N ALA A 305 22.54 -7.57 -19.77
CA ALA A 305 22.96 -7.87 -18.40
C ALA A 305 23.88 -9.11 -18.42
N LYS A 306 24.87 -9.11 -17.54
CA LYS A 306 25.74 -10.27 -17.37
C LYS A 306 25.02 -11.33 -16.55
N TRP A 307 25.15 -12.60 -16.97
CA TRP A 307 24.60 -13.70 -16.17
C TRP A 307 25.20 -13.70 -14.76
N GLY A 308 24.35 -13.74 -13.75
CA GLY A 308 24.75 -13.62 -12.35
C GLY A 308 24.59 -12.20 -11.77
N ASP A 309 24.22 -11.20 -12.59
CA ASP A 309 23.91 -9.88 -12.11
C ASP A 309 22.44 -9.80 -11.62
N ASP A 310 22.18 -9.03 -10.57
CA ASP A 310 20.82 -8.74 -10.14
C ASP A 310 20.14 -7.74 -11.10
N PHE A 311 18.82 -7.86 -11.25
CA PHE A 311 18.08 -6.93 -12.08
C PHE A 311 17.77 -5.67 -11.28
N GLY A 312 18.28 -4.54 -11.76
CA GLY A 312 17.94 -3.22 -11.24
C GLY A 312 16.62 -2.71 -11.79
N GLY A 313 16.27 -1.49 -11.37
CA GLY A 313 14.99 -0.89 -11.78
C GLY A 313 14.84 -0.66 -13.29
N ASP A 314 15.93 -0.50 -14.03
CA ASP A 314 15.90 -0.33 -15.49
C ASP A 314 15.67 -1.67 -16.19
N GLU A 315 16.35 -2.74 -15.76
CA GLU A 315 16.17 -4.10 -16.25
C GLU A 315 14.74 -4.61 -16.00
N GLU A 316 14.25 -4.47 -14.78
CA GLU A 316 12.86 -4.80 -14.43
C GLU A 316 11.84 -4.01 -15.29
N THR A 317 12.11 -2.74 -15.55
CA THR A 317 11.26 -1.91 -16.40
C THR A 317 11.23 -2.38 -17.85
N ILE A 318 12.38 -2.79 -18.39
CA ILE A 318 12.50 -3.33 -19.75
C ILE A 318 11.73 -4.63 -19.86
N ILE A 319 11.97 -5.57 -18.94
CA ILE A 319 11.30 -6.88 -18.93
C ILE A 319 9.78 -6.69 -18.79
N SER A 320 9.33 -5.85 -17.86
CA SER A 320 7.90 -5.67 -17.61
C SER A 320 7.12 -5.08 -18.79
N LYS A 321 7.77 -4.36 -19.70
CA LYS A 321 7.14 -3.78 -20.91
C LYS A 321 6.72 -4.82 -21.95
N GLU A 322 7.29 -6.02 -21.90
CA GLU A 322 6.93 -7.12 -22.80
C GLU A 322 5.61 -7.80 -22.41
N PHE A 323 5.02 -7.43 -21.25
CA PHE A 323 3.85 -8.10 -20.69
C PHE A 323 2.78 -7.13 -20.21
N ASP A 324 1.51 -7.48 -20.45
CA ASP A 324 0.33 -6.74 -19.96
C ASP A 324 -0.07 -7.10 -18.53
N LYS A 325 0.51 -8.18 -17.98
CA LYS A 325 0.28 -8.71 -16.63
C LYS A 325 1.60 -8.74 -15.86
N PRO A 326 1.56 -8.90 -14.53
CA PRO A 326 2.78 -9.18 -13.79
C PRO A 326 3.50 -10.40 -14.39
N VAL A 327 4.81 -10.29 -14.58
CA VAL A 327 5.65 -11.39 -15.07
C VAL A 327 6.39 -12.03 -13.91
N ILE A 328 6.45 -13.35 -13.88
CA ILE A 328 7.18 -14.14 -12.89
C ILE A 328 8.50 -14.56 -13.49
N ILE A 329 9.58 -14.10 -12.89
CA ILE A 329 10.95 -14.53 -13.24
C ILE A 329 11.38 -15.52 -12.17
N HIS A 330 11.80 -16.71 -12.57
CA HIS A 330 12.15 -17.75 -11.61
C HIS A 330 13.54 -18.33 -11.85
N ARG A 331 14.08 -19.03 -10.84
CA ARG A 331 15.39 -19.70 -10.88
C ARG A 331 16.54 -18.72 -11.14
N TYR A 332 16.65 -17.75 -10.28
CA TYR A 332 17.82 -16.85 -10.23
C TYR A 332 19.09 -17.61 -9.84
N PRO A 333 20.27 -17.12 -10.21
CA PRO A 333 21.53 -17.67 -9.72
C PRO A 333 21.57 -17.74 -8.19
N ALA A 334 21.91 -18.91 -7.63
CA ALA A 334 21.89 -19.16 -6.18
C ALA A 334 22.81 -18.23 -5.38
N ALA A 335 23.92 -17.78 -6.00
CA ALA A 335 24.87 -16.88 -5.38
C ALA A 335 24.31 -15.48 -5.09
N MET A 336 23.24 -15.08 -5.78
CA MET A 336 22.59 -13.76 -5.61
C MET A 336 21.52 -13.76 -4.52
N LYS A 337 20.94 -14.92 -4.23
CA LYS A 337 19.79 -15.01 -3.31
C LYS A 337 20.26 -15.26 -1.87
N ALA A 338 19.41 -14.89 -0.92
CA ALA A 338 19.69 -14.95 0.50
C ALA A 338 20.11 -16.37 0.97
N PHE A 339 20.81 -16.42 2.09
CA PHE A 339 21.43 -17.63 2.63
C PHE A 339 20.47 -18.79 2.87
N TYR A 340 19.20 -18.50 3.10
CA TYR A 340 18.15 -19.47 3.41
C TYR A 340 17.47 -20.09 2.18
N MET A 341 17.77 -19.62 0.96
CA MET A 341 17.08 -20.06 -0.27
C MET A 341 17.60 -21.43 -0.72
N ALA A 342 16.67 -22.33 -1.03
CA ALA A 342 16.99 -23.64 -1.59
C ALA A 342 17.54 -23.53 -3.02
N THR A 343 18.40 -24.47 -3.40
CA THR A 343 18.91 -24.59 -4.77
C THR A 343 18.12 -25.60 -5.58
N ASP A 344 18.09 -25.42 -6.90
CA ASP A 344 17.48 -26.37 -7.81
C ASP A 344 18.30 -27.69 -7.82
N PRO A 345 17.68 -28.84 -7.57
CA PRO A 345 18.41 -30.11 -7.47
C PRO A 345 19.03 -30.56 -8.79
N GLU A 346 18.48 -30.13 -9.94
CA GLU A 346 19.01 -30.45 -11.28
C GLU A 346 20.08 -29.45 -11.74
N ARG A 347 19.97 -28.20 -11.27
CA ARG A 347 20.87 -27.09 -11.58
C ARG A 347 21.28 -26.35 -10.31
N PRO A 348 22.21 -26.88 -9.49
CA PRO A 348 22.57 -26.33 -8.19
C PRO A 348 23.10 -24.87 -8.21
N GLU A 349 23.52 -24.39 -9.39
CA GLU A 349 23.89 -22.98 -9.58
C GLU A 349 22.68 -22.03 -9.57
N LEU A 350 21.44 -22.56 -9.65
CA LEU A 350 20.20 -21.80 -9.58
C LEU A 350 19.50 -22.03 -8.24
N SER A 351 18.71 -21.07 -7.84
CA SER A 351 17.86 -21.14 -6.65
C SER A 351 16.41 -21.49 -7.02
N LEU A 352 15.69 -22.11 -6.10
CA LEU A 352 14.24 -22.29 -6.18
C LEU A 352 13.53 -20.99 -5.73
N SER A 353 13.83 -19.89 -6.40
CA SER A 353 13.30 -18.57 -6.13
C SER A 353 12.45 -18.02 -7.28
N PHE A 354 11.63 -17.06 -6.99
CA PHE A 354 10.93 -16.26 -7.98
C PHE A 354 10.75 -14.82 -7.51
N ASP A 355 10.71 -13.91 -8.48
CA ASP A 355 10.29 -12.55 -8.30
C ASP A 355 9.11 -12.27 -9.23
N MET A 356 8.11 -11.51 -8.77
CA MET A 356 6.97 -11.09 -9.59
C MET A 356 7.10 -9.60 -9.87
N ILE A 357 7.28 -9.25 -11.12
CA ILE A 357 7.49 -7.89 -11.60
C ILE A 357 6.17 -7.31 -12.09
N ALA A 358 5.71 -6.22 -11.49
CA ALA A 358 4.50 -5.53 -11.93
C ALA A 358 4.72 -4.85 -13.29
N PRO A 359 3.69 -4.80 -14.16
CA PRO A 359 3.79 -4.09 -15.45
C PRO A 359 3.92 -2.59 -15.27
N GLU A 360 4.04 -1.87 -16.37
CA GLU A 360 4.12 -0.41 -16.42
C GLU A 360 5.36 0.19 -15.68
N GLY A 361 6.37 -0.63 -15.40
CA GLY A 361 7.64 -0.17 -14.81
C GLY A 361 7.61 0.04 -13.30
N TYR A 362 6.69 -0.60 -12.58
CA TYR A 362 6.64 -0.50 -11.11
C TYR A 362 7.64 -1.43 -10.40
N GLY A 363 8.21 -2.40 -11.12
CA GLY A 363 9.24 -3.30 -10.61
C GLY A 363 8.70 -4.45 -9.78
N GLU A 364 9.60 -5.09 -9.04
CA GLU A 364 9.28 -6.23 -8.19
C GLU A 364 8.25 -5.88 -7.11
N ILE A 365 7.16 -6.66 -7.05
CA ILE A 365 6.12 -6.57 -6.02
C ILE A 365 6.11 -7.79 -5.09
N ILE A 366 6.62 -8.93 -5.54
CA ILE A 366 6.80 -10.15 -4.74
C ILE A 366 8.19 -10.69 -5.01
N GLY A 367 8.88 -11.09 -3.94
CA GLY A 367 10.08 -11.91 -3.98
C GLY A 367 9.96 -13.08 -3.02
N GLY A 368 10.34 -14.29 -3.43
CA GLY A 368 10.20 -15.46 -2.60
C GLY A 368 10.80 -16.74 -3.19
N GLY A 369 10.49 -17.87 -2.53
CA GLY A 369 10.95 -19.18 -2.98
C GLY A 369 10.89 -20.26 -1.90
N GLU A 370 11.47 -21.40 -2.22
CA GLU A 370 11.59 -22.56 -1.35
C GLU A 370 12.80 -22.40 -0.42
N ARG A 371 12.63 -22.81 0.85
CA ARG A 371 13.64 -22.63 1.89
C ARG A 371 14.51 -23.87 2.03
N LEU A 372 15.77 -23.67 2.44
CA LEU A 372 16.67 -24.75 2.81
C LEU A 372 16.11 -25.51 4.01
N SER A 373 15.95 -26.83 3.87
CA SER A 373 15.52 -27.74 4.95
C SER A 373 16.68 -28.52 5.58
N SER A 374 17.88 -28.55 4.96
CA SER A 374 19.08 -29.21 5.53
C SER A 374 19.80 -28.30 6.53
N TYR A 375 20.04 -28.82 7.73
CA TYR A 375 20.82 -28.14 8.77
C TYR A 375 22.26 -27.83 8.32
N GLU A 376 22.94 -28.85 7.77
CA GLU A 376 24.34 -28.73 7.36
C GLU A 376 24.52 -27.70 6.25
N THR A 377 23.59 -27.72 5.27
CA THR A 377 23.61 -26.77 4.16
C THR A 377 23.34 -25.35 4.65
N LEU A 378 22.41 -25.18 5.59
CA LEU A 378 22.08 -23.87 6.13
C LEU A 378 23.27 -23.28 6.93
N VAL A 379 23.95 -24.10 7.76
CA VAL A 379 25.19 -23.69 8.46
C VAL A 379 26.27 -23.26 7.47
N GLN A 380 26.47 -24.04 6.41
CA GLN A 380 27.43 -23.67 5.36
C GLN A 380 27.07 -22.31 4.72
N ARG A 381 25.80 -22.11 4.36
CA ARG A 381 25.33 -20.86 3.75
C ARG A 381 25.48 -19.65 4.69
N LEU A 382 25.23 -19.81 6.00
CA LEU A 382 25.47 -18.73 6.98
C LEU A 382 26.96 -18.31 6.97
N ARG A 383 27.89 -19.27 6.91
CA ARG A 383 29.33 -18.99 6.84
C ARG A 383 29.73 -18.30 5.53
N GLU A 384 29.22 -18.77 4.41
CA GLU A 384 29.44 -18.16 3.08
C GLU A 384 28.99 -16.69 3.05
N HIS A 385 27.88 -16.37 3.73
CA HIS A 385 27.33 -15.01 3.85
C HIS A 385 27.95 -14.19 5.01
N ASN A 386 28.96 -14.72 5.74
CA ASN A 386 29.61 -14.09 6.88
C ASN A 386 28.61 -13.69 7.99
N LEU A 387 27.58 -14.50 8.22
CA LEU A 387 26.58 -14.29 9.27
C LEU A 387 26.97 -15.02 10.56
N PRO A 388 26.81 -14.41 11.74
CA PRO A 388 27.22 -15.01 13.02
C PRO A 388 26.24 -16.14 13.41
N GLU A 389 26.69 -17.39 13.43
CA GLU A 389 25.86 -18.55 13.75
C GLU A 389 25.12 -18.42 15.10
N GLU A 390 25.73 -17.74 16.08
CA GLU A 390 25.13 -17.54 17.41
C GLU A 390 23.78 -16.83 17.35
N SER A 391 23.63 -15.84 16.46
CA SER A 391 22.39 -15.10 16.28
C SER A 391 21.30 -15.92 15.59
N PHE A 392 21.67 -17.05 14.96
CA PHE A 392 20.76 -17.92 14.20
C PHE A 392 20.53 -19.30 14.84
N GLN A 393 21.02 -19.57 16.08
CA GLN A 393 20.84 -20.88 16.70
C GLN A 393 19.37 -21.31 16.76
N TRP A 394 18.48 -20.42 17.16
CA TRP A 394 17.03 -20.66 17.19
C TRP A 394 16.45 -20.98 15.80
N TYR A 395 16.98 -20.37 14.76
CA TYR A 395 16.56 -20.62 13.37
C TYR A 395 17.13 -21.92 12.82
N LEU A 396 18.37 -22.26 13.18
CA LEU A 396 18.98 -23.56 12.89
C LEU A 396 18.23 -24.73 13.55
N ASP A 397 17.67 -24.52 14.74
CA ASP A 397 16.87 -25.53 15.44
C ASP A 397 15.61 -25.93 14.65
N LEU A 398 15.05 -25.06 13.82
CA LEU A 398 13.96 -25.40 12.91
C LEU A 398 14.35 -26.50 11.89
N ARG A 399 15.66 -26.62 11.59
CA ARG A 399 16.18 -27.67 10.70
C ARG A 399 16.63 -28.91 11.48
N ARG A 400 16.91 -28.76 12.75
CA ARG A 400 17.32 -29.88 13.63
C ARG A 400 16.13 -30.70 14.10
N TYR A 401 14.99 -30.06 14.34
CA TYR A 401 13.82 -30.66 14.95
C TYR A 401 12.64 -30.75 13.99
N GLY A 402 12.66 -31.77 13.12
CA GLY A 402 11.54 -32.10 12.26
C GLY A 402 11.36 -31.17 11.06
N ALA A 403 12.46 -30.80 10.41
CA ALA A 403 12.40 -30.01 9.20
C ALA A 403 11.55 -30.64 8.09
N VAL A 404 10.79 -29.82 7.40
CA VAL A 404 9.99 -30.20 6.22
C VAL A 404 10.30 -29.24 5.07
N PRO A 405 10.04 -29.62 3.81
CA PRO A 405 10.00 -28.65 2.72
C PRO A 405 9.03 -27.54 3.09
N HIS A 406 9.42 -26.29 2.89
CA HIS A 406 8.55 -25.16 3.13
C HIS A 406 8.97 -23.98 2.23
N ALA A 407 8.02 -23.13 1.94
CA ALA A 407 8.21 -22.04 1.01
C ALA A 407 7.34 -20.83 1.38
N GLY A 408 7.77 -19.67 0.95
CA GLY A 408 7.07 -18.41 1.19
C GLY A 408 7.55 -17.29 0.29
N PHE A 409 6.94 -16.13 0.45
CA PHE A 409 7.33 -14.91 -0.27
C PHE A 409 7.01 -13.66 0.53
N GLY A 410 7.54 -12.52 0.12
CA GLY A 410 7.16 -11.20 0.63
C GLY A 410 6.49 -10.37 -0.46
N LEU A 411 5.26 -9.87 -0.20
CA LEU A 411 4.60 -8.89 -1.06
C LEU A 411 4.78 -7.50 -0.48
N GLY A 412 5.46 -6.61 -1.24
CA GLY A 412 5.63 -5.20 -0.89
C GLY A 412 4.35 -4.40 -1.15
N LEU A 413 3.69 -3.94 -0.07
CA LEU A 413 2.40 -3.27 -0.17
C LEU A 413 2.50 -1.95 -0.94
N GLU A 414 3.50 -1.12 -0.66
CA GLU A 414 3.63 0.21 -1.26
C GLU A 414 3.84 0.15 -2.76
N ARG A 415 4.67 -0.78 -3.27
CA ARG A 415 4.83 -0.95 -4.72
C ARG A 415 3.56 -1.45 -5.38
N THR A 416 2.88 -2.40 -4.75
CA THR A 416 1.60 -2.93 -5.23
C THR A 416 0.54 -1.83 -5.31
N VAL A 417 0.39 -1.03 -4.25
CA VAL A 417 -0.58 0.08 -4.22
C VAL A 417 -0.19 1.19 -5.21
N ALA A 418 1.10 1.52 -5.34
CA ALA A 418 1.57 2.51 -6.31
C ALA A 418 1.24 2.10 -7.74
N TRP A 419 1.46 0.84 -8.10
CA TRP A 419 1.08 0.28 -9.39
C TRP A 419 -0.44 0.35 -9.61
N ILE A 420 -1.24 -0.09 -8.65
CA ILE A 420 -2.71 -0.06 -8.75
C ILE A 420 -3.20 1.39 -8.94
N CYS A 421 -2.66 2.33 -8.18
CA CYS A 421 -3.03 3.76 -8.25
C CYS A 421 -2.47 4.47 -9.50
N GLY A 422 -1.43 3.95 -10.15
CA GLY A 422 -0.72 4.64 -11.21
C GLY A 422 0.10 5.84 -10.71
N THR A 423 0.61 5.82 -9.46
CA THR A 423 1.40 6.91 -8.90
C THR A 423 2.86 6.82 -9.32
N GLU A 424 3.52 7.96 -9.54
CA GLU A 424 4.93 7.98 -9.96
C GLU A 424 5.91 7.57 -8.86
N HIS A 425 5.54 7.80 -7.59
CA HIS A 425 6.45 7.58 -6.45
C HIS A 425 5.73 6.93 -5.27
N ILE A 426 6.32 5.87 -4.70
CA ILE A 426 5.71 5.12 -3.58
C ILE A 426 5.52 5.94 -2.30
N ARG A 427 6.17 7.10 -2.14
CA ARG A 427 5.96 8.02 -1.00
C ARG A 427 4.53 8.53 -0.88
N GLU A 428 3.74 8.49 -1.97
CA GLU A 428 2.36 8.94 -1.94
C GLU A 428 1.40 7.90 -1.35
N VAL A 429 1.76 6.62 -1.37
CA VAL A 429 0.86 5.51 -1.05
C VAL A 429 0.95 5.01 0.39
N ILE A 430 1.82 5.59 1.20
CA ILE A 430 1.90 5.38 2.64
C ILE A 430 1.51 6.67 3.37
N PRO A 431 0.79 6.61 4.50
CA PRO A 431 0.34 7.83 5.20
C PRO A 431 1.49 8.78 5.54
N PHE A 432 2.56 8.28 6.11
CA PHE A 432 3.76 9.05 6.50
C PHE A 432 5.02 8.36 6.00
N PRO A 433 5.54 8.74 4.82
CA PRO A 433 6.71 8.08 4.25
C PRO A 433 7.99 8.35 5.04
N ARG A 434 8.77 7.29 5.28
CA ARG A 434 10.15 7.37 5.77
C ARG A 434 11.10 7.15 4.61
N MET A 435 11.94 8.13 4.37
CA MET A 435 12.82 8.17 3.20
C MET A 435 14.23 8.55 3.63
N LEU A 436 15.19 8.33 2.75
CA LEU A 436 16.54 8.82 2.95
C LEU A 436 16.52 10.32 3.29
N TYR A 437 17.06 10.70 4.45
CA TYR A 437 17.09 12.06 5.00
C TYR A 437 15.72 12.68 5.37
N ARG A 438 14.65 11.88 5.41
CA ARG A 438 13.33 12.39 5.81
C ARG A 438 12.64 11.45 6.78
N VAL A 439 12.52 11.89 8.03
CA VAL A 439 11.84 11.20 9.11
C VAL A 439 10.63 11.99 9.66
N TYR A 440 10.53 13.26 9.29
CA TYR A 440 9.47 14.19 9.72
C TYR A 440 8.45 14.45 8.58
N PRO A 441 7.17 14.68 8.89
CA PRO A 441 6.45 14.52 10.16
C PRO A 441 6.25 13.10 10.58
#